data_b2cbaa89847687a2e2ba2c9ed1a3a44a
#
_entry.id   b2cbaa89847687a2e2ba2c9ed1a3a44a
#
_cell.length_a   1.000
_cell.length_b   1.000
_cell.length_c   1.000
_cell.angle_alpha   90.00
_cell.angle_beta   90.00
_cell.angle_gamma   90.00
#
_symmetry.space_group_name_H-M   'P 1'
#
loop_
_entity.id
_entity.type
_entity.pdbx_description
1 polymer ?
#
loop_
_entity_poly.entity_id
_entity_poly.type
_entity_poly.pdbx_seq_one_letter_code
_entity_poly.pdbx_strand_id
1 'polypeptide(L)'
;GAELIDAKGMYVVPGGVEIHCHGGGGGDFMEGTEEAFRTAINAHMKHGTTSIFPTLSSSTVPMIEQAAETCTKMMAEKDSPILGLHLEGHYLNMAMAGGQMPENIKNPDPNEYIPIVENWHCIKRWDAAPELPGAMQFGKYITGKGILASVAHTQAEFEDIRTAYEAGYTHATHFYNAMPGFHKRREYKYEGTVESIYLMDDMTVEVVADGIHVPPTILRLVYKIKGVER
;
A
#
# COMPACT_ATOMS: atom_id res chain seq x y z
N GLY A 1 21.05 -28.58 -22.39
CA GLY A 1 22.29 -28.18 -21.69
C GLY A 1 22.00 -26.98 -20.82
N ALA A 2 22.75 -26.79 -19.73
CA ALA A 2 22.61 -25.60 -18.90
C ALA A 2 23.21 -24.38 -19.64
N GLU A 3 22.55 -23.25 -19.57
CA GLU A 3 23.10 -21.96 -20.01
C GLU A 3 24.02 -21.43 -18.93
N LEU A 4 25.23 -20.98 -19.32
CA LEU A 4 26.20 -20.39 -18.42
C LEU A 4 26.16 -18.86 -18.57
N ILE A 5 25.81 -18.15 -17.49
CA ILE A 5 25.84 -16.69 -17.41
C ILE A 5 27.09 -16.27 -16.59
N ASP A 6 28.06 -15.61 -17.24
CA ASP A 6 29.21 -15.06 -16.54
C ASP A 6 28.88 -13.69 -15.92
N ALA A 7 28.80 -13.64 -14.61
CA ALA A 7 28.53 -12.41 -13.87
C ALA A 7 29.73 -11.47 -13.76
N LYS A 8 30.93 -11.85 -14.32
CA LYS A 8 32.14 -11.03 -14.36
C LYS A 8 32.53 -10.43 -12.99
N GLY A 9 32.35 -11.18 -11.94
CA GLY A 9 32.63 -10.76 -10.56
C GLY A 9 31.60 -9.84 -9.93
N MET A 10 30.46 -9.59 -10.59
CA MET A 10 29.33 -8.86 -10.02
C MET A 10 28.50 -9.74 -9.08
N TYR A 11 27.80 -9.11 -8.15
CA TYR A 11 26.83 -9.81 -7.31
C TYR A 11 25.56 -10.18 -8.10
N VAL A 12 25.08 -11.39 -7.92
CA VAL A 12 23.78 -11.84 -8.40
C VAL A 12 22.84 -11.90 -7.20
N VAL A 13 21.77 -11.14 -7.23
CA VAL A 13 20.79 -11.04 -6.14
C VAL A 13 19.39 -11.26 -6.71
N PRO A 14 18.39 -11.63 -5.87
CA PRO A 14 17.01 -11.62 -6.29
C PRO A 14 16.60 -10.24 -6.80
N GLY A 15 15.68 -10.20 -7.78
CA GLY A 15 15.12 -8.94 -8.25
C GLY A 15 14.27 -8.27 -7.17
N GLY A 16 14.11 -6.95 -7.27
CA GLY A 16 13.26 -6.17 -6.37
C GLY A 16 11.79 -6.55 -6.49
N VAL A 17 11.09 -6.53 -5.36
CA VAL A 17 9.63 -6.61 -5.29
C VAL A 17 9.11 -5.22 -4.96
N GLU A 18 8.45 -4.57 -5.92
CA GLU A 18 7.85 -3.26 -5.73
C GLU A 18 6.42 -3.42 -5.21
N ILE A 19 6.21 -3.00 -3.97
CA ILE A 19 4.94 -3.23 -3.27
C ILE A 19 3.99 -2.02 -3.26
N HIS A 20 4.48 -0.84 -3.69
CA HIS A 20 3.70 0.40 -3.72
C HIS A 20 4.26 1.36 -4.77
N CYS A 21 3.57 1.49 -5.88
CA CYS A 21 4.03 2.31 -7.00
C CYS A 21 2.86 2.74 -7.87
N HIS A 22 2.74 4.05 -8.12
CA HIS A 22 1.65 4.63 -8.90
C HIS A 22 1.90 4.65 -10.39
N GLY A 23 3.13 4.46 -10.83
CA GLY A 23 3.50 4.49 -12.23
C GLY A 23 4.99 4.65 -12.44
N GLY A 24 5.39 4.94 -13.67
CA GLY A 24 6.78 5.16 -14.04
C GLY A 24 6.98 5.36 -15.53
N GLY A 25 8.08 6.01 -15.93
CA GLY A 25 8.41 6.17 -17.34
C GLY A 25 7.40 6.97 -18.17
N GLY A 26 6.49 7.71 -17.52
CA GLY A 26 5.42 8.47 -18.14
C GLY A 26 4.07 7.74 -18.22
N GLY A 27 3.96 6.51 -17.70
CA GLY A 27 2.68 5.80 -17.53
C GLY A 27 2.22 5.87 -16.08
N ASP A 28 0.93 6.04 -15.85
CA ASP A 28 0.26 6.04 -14.55
C ASP A 28 -0.76 4.90 -14.51
N PHE A 29 -0.77 4.10 -13.43
CA PHE A 29 -1.73 2.99 -13.30
C PHE A 29 -3.18 3.47 -13.18
N MET A 30 -3.40 4.72 -12.77
CA MET A 30 -4.71 5.37 -12.77
C MET A 30 -5.33 5.51 -14.16
N GLU A 31 -4.53 5.48 -15.23
CA GLU A 31 -5.04 5.50 -16.61
C GLU A 31 -5.81 4.22 -16.96
N GLY A 32 -5.56 3.12 -16.23
CA GLY A 32 -6.25 1.85 -16.41
C GLY A 32 -6.03 1.18 -17.77
N THR A 33 -5.06 1.63 -18.56
CA THR A 33 -4.78 1.09 -19.91
C THR A 33 -3.60 0.14 -19.90
N GLU A 34 -3.59 -0.86 -20.80
CA GLU A 34 -2.44 -1.75 -20.97
C GLU A 34 -1.16 -0.99 -21.33
N GLU A 35 -1.27 0.06 -22.13
CA GLU A 35 -0.12 0.88 -22.53
C GLU A 35 0.54 1.55 -21.33
N ALA A 36 -0.25 2.19 -20.47
CA ALA A 36 0.25 2.84 -19.25
C ALA A 36 0.87 1.81 -18.30
N PHE A 37 0.19 0.67 -18.06
CA PHE A 37 0.71 -0.42 -17.24
C PHE A 37 2.04 -0.95 -17.75
N ARG A 38 2.15 -1.26 -19.06
CA ARG A 38 3.42 -1.73 -19.66
C ARG A 38 4.52 -0.69 -19.57
N THR A 39 4.19 0.58 -19.80
CA THR A 39 5.15 1.68 -19.72
C THR A 39 5.73 1.78 -18.31
N ALA A 40 4.86 1.80 -17.29
CA ALA A 40 5.27 1.88 -15.91
C ALA A 40 6.07 0.65 -15.47
N ILE A 41 5.57 -0.56 -15.73
CA ILE A 41 6.22 -1.81 -15.38
C ILE A 41 7.61 -1.91 -16.02
N ASN A 42 7.72 -1.61 -17.31
CA ASN A 42 9.00 -1.65 -18.02
C ASN A 42 10.02 -0.64 -17.45
N ALA A 43 9.56 0.52 -16.98
CA ALA A 43 10.43 1.48 -16.32
C ALA A 43 11.06 0.89 -15.05
N HIS A 44 10.26 0.23 -14.20
CA HIS A 44 10.75 -0.43 -12.99
C HIS A 44 11.63 -1.65 -13.29
N MET A 45 11.23 -2.49 -14.25
CA MET A 45 12.00 -3.68 -14.63
C MET A 45 13.42 -3.35 -15.15
N LYS A 46 13.59 -2.23 -15.85
CA LYS A 46 14.90 -1.74 -16.29
C LYS A 46 15.86 -1.45 -15.15
N HIS A 47 15.34 -1.24 -13.95
CA HIS A 47 16.10 -0.96 -12.74
C HIS A 47 16.16 -2.15 -11.76
N GLY A 48 15.76 -3.35 -12.20
CA GLY A 48 15.94 -4.59 -11.44
C GLY A 48 14.72 -5.03 -10.64
N THR A 49 13.57 -4.37 -10.76
CA THR A 49 12.30 -4.86 -10.22
C THR A 49 11.84 -6.08 -11.05
N THR A 50 11.51 -7.18 -10.39
CA THR A 50 11.04 -8.41 -11.04
C THR A 50 9.61 -8.78 -10.67
N SER A 51 9.06 -8.11 -9.66
CA SER A 51 7.67 -8.30 -9.21
C SER A 51 7.11 -6.96 -8.76
N ILE A 52 5.84 -6.68 -9.07
CA ILE A 52 5.24 -5.37 -8.83
C ILE A 52 3.76 -5.47 -8.46
N PHE A 53 3.33 -4.58 -7.56
CA PHE A 53 1.94 -4.26 -7.30
C PHE A 53 1.60 -2.89 -7.90
N PRO A 54 0.97 -2.81 -9.08
CA PRO A 54 0.36 -1.57 -9.55
C PRO A 54 -0.54 -0.98 -8.48
N THR A 55 -0.36 0.31 -8.17
CA THR A 55 -1.08 1.00 -7.10
C THR A 55 -1.97 2.10 -7.66
N LEU A 56 -3.25 2.09 -7.27
CA LEU A 56 -4.16 3.19 -7.54
C LEU A 56 -4.26 4.10 -6.32
N SER A 57 -4.18 5.40 -6.53
CA SER A 57 -4.60 6.41 -5.55
C SER A 57 -6.12 6.40 -5.36
N SER A 58 -6.65 7.26 -4.49
CA SER A 58 -8.10 7.41 -4.29
C SER A 58 -8.84 7.58 -5.62
N SER A 59 -9.65 6.58 -5.97
CA SER A 59 -10.26 6.42 -7.29
C SER A 59 -11.79 6.28 -7.18
N THR A 60 -12.48 6.53 -8.27
CA THR A 60 -13.88 6.16 -8.43
C THR A 60 -14.02 4.66 -8.71
N VAL A 61 -15.19 4.08 -8.44
CA VAL A 61 -15.46 2.67 -8.75
C VAL A 61 -15.16 2.32 -10.23
N PRO A 62 -15.63 3.10 -11.23
CA PRO A 62 -15.31 2.81 -12.63
C PRO A 62 -13.80 2.80 -12.94
N MET A 63 -13.00 3.67 -12.29
CA MET A 63 -11.54 3.68 -12.48
C MET A 63 -10.90 2.42 -11.88
N ILE A 64 -11.37 1.98 -10.70
CA ILE A 64 -10.91 0.74 -10.07
C ILE A 64 -11.23 -0.45 -10.96
N GLU A 65 -12.46 -0.54 -11.47
CA GLU A 65 -12.90 -1.64 -12.34
C GLU A 65 -12.07 -1.71 -13.63
N GLN A 66 -11.84 -0.57 -14.28
CA GLN A 66 -11.00 -0.50 -15.48
C GLN A 66 -9.56 -0.97 -15.23
N ALA A 67 -8.93 -0.48 -14.17
CA ALA A 67 -7.58 -0.88 -13.81
C ALA A 67 -7.52 -2.35 -13.38
N ALA A 68 -8.53 -2.86 -12.66
CA ALA A 68 -8.61 -4.26 -12.25
C ALA A 68 -8.81 -5.22 -13.44
N GLU A 69 -9.58 -4.82 -14.45
CA GLU A 69 -9.71 -5.57 -15.70
C GLU A 69 -8.35 -5.69 -16.41
N THR A 70 -7.66 -4.55 -16.59
CA THR A 70 -6.32 -4.50 -17.19
C THR A 70 -5.31 -5.31 -16.39
N CYS A 71 -5.29 -5.14 -15.06
CA CYS A 71 -4.42 -5.89 -14.18
C CYS A 71 -4.67 -7.40 -14.31
N THR A 72 -5.93 -7.85 -14.24
CA THR A 72 -6.31 -9.27 -14.38
C THR A 72 -5.83 -9.87 -15.68
N LYS A 73 -6.03 -9.15 -16.80
CA LYS A 73 -5.59 -9.57 -18.11
C LYS A 73 -4.07 -9.72 -18.19
N MET A 74 -3.34 -8.72 -17.73
CA MET A 74 -1.88 -8.71 -17.77
C MET A 74 -1.25 -9.70 -16.78
N MET A 75 -1.87 -9.96 -15.62
CA MET A 75 -1.43 -11.01 -14.71
C MET A 75 -1.49 -12.42 -15.30
N ALA A 76 -2.41 -12.66 -16.23
CA ALA A 76 -2.55 -13.96 -16.91
C ALA A 76 -1.51 -14.19 -18.01
N GLU A 77 -0.73 -13.19 -18.36
CA GLU A 77 0.35 -13.31 -19.34
C GLU A 77 1.48 -14.18 -18.81
N LYS A 78 2.14 -14.90 -19.73
CA LYS A 78 3.33 -15.67 -19.37
C LYS A 78 4.43 -14.74 -18.86
N ASP A 79 5.03 -15.12 -17.75
CA ASP A 79 6.13 -14.39 -17.10
C ASP A 79 5.75 -12.96 -16.65
N SER A 80 4.46 -12.72 -16.36
CA SER A 80 3.99 -11.43 -15.83
C SER A 80 4.66 -11.09 -14.50
N PRO A 81 5.19 -9.88 -14.32
CA PRO A 81 5.74 -9.44 -13.04
C PRO A 81 4.66 -8.97 -12.05
N ILE A 82 3.40 -8.87 -12.47
CA ILE A 82 2.31 -8.32 -11.65
C ILE A 82 1.87 -9.38 -10.63
N LEU A 83 1.94 -9.04 -9.34
CA LEU A 83 1.52 -9.90 -8.23
C LEU A 83 0.07 -9.67 -7.82
N GLY A 84 -0.48 -8.51 -8.14
CA GLY A 84 -1.83 -8.10 -7.81
C GLY A 84 -1.99 -6.60 -7.92
N LEU A 85 -3.20 -6.10 -7.66
CA LEU A 85 -3.53 -4.69 -7.61
C LEU A 85 -3.55 -4.21 -6.16
N HIS A 86 -2.94 -3.06 -5.90
CA HIS A 86 -2.99 -2.34 -4.63
C HIS A 86 -3.93 -1.13 -4.79
N LEU A 87 -4.88 -0.99 -3.87
CA LEU A 87 -5.75 0.18 -3.76
C LEU A 87 -5.31 1.02 -2.57
N GLU A 88 -4.66 2.15 -2.81
CA GLU A 88 -4.33 3.14 -1.78
C GLU A 88 -5.53 4.07 -1.55
N GLY A 89 -6.42 3.64 -0.74
CA GLY A 89 -7.68 4.32 -0.47
C GLY A 89 -8.78 3.81 -1.41
N HIS A 90 -9.81 4.47 -1.50
CA HIS A 90 -10.28 5.85 -1.23
C HIS A 90 -10.88 6.03 0.20
N TYR A 91 -10.84 5.03 1.06
CA TYR A 91 -11.33 5.06 2.44
C TYR A 91 -10.30 5.66 3.39
N LEU A 92 -9.96 6.93 3.18
CA LEU A 92 -8.89 7.65 3.86
C LEU A 92 -9.43 8.81 4.69
N ASN A 93 -8.65 9.28 5.67
CA ASN A 93 -9.02 10.46 6.44
C ASN A 93 -8.71 11.73 5.64
N MET A 94 -9.72 12.55 5.38
CA MET A 94 -9.60 13.79 4.63
C MET A 94 -8.52 14.75 5.19
N ALA A 95 -8.31 14.77 6.50
CA ALA A 95 -7.29 15.61 7.12
C ALA A 95 -5.86 15.14 6.81
N MET A 96 -5.71 13.90 6.34
CA MET A 96 -4.45 13.25 5.96
C MET A 96 -4.40 12.91 4.47
N ALA A 97 -5.19 13.61 3.64
CA ALA A 97 -5.30 13.35 2.20
C ALA A 97 -3.93 13.34 1.49
N GLY A 98 -3.00 14.24 1.87
CA GLY A 98 -1.70 14.31 1.20
C GLY A 98 -1.86 14.56 -0.30
N GLY A 99 -1.31 13.67 -1.12
CA GLY A 99 -1.42 13.73 -2.59
C GLY A 99 -2.66 13.05 -3.17
N GLN A 100 -3.57 12.54 -2.33
CA GLN A 100 -4.81 11.89 -2.78
C GLN A 100 -5.81 12.89 -3.33
N MET A 101 -6.71 12.45 -4.20
CA MET A 101 -7.78 13.27 -4.78
C MET A 101 -8.92 13.45 -3.76
N PRO A 102 -9.11 14.63 -3.16
CA PRO A 102 -10.05 14.83 -2.05
C PRO A 102 -11.49 14.47 -2.39
N GLU A 103 -11.91 14.69 -3.63
CA GLU A 103 -13.27 14.39 -4.12
C GLU A 103 -13.60 12.90 -4.12
N ASN A 104 -12.60 12.03 -4.09
CA ASN A 104 -12.78 10.58 -4.06
C ASN A 104 -12.70 10.01 -2.64
N ILE A 105 -12.21 10.80 -1.65
CA ILE A 105 -12.06 10.33 -0.27
C ILE A 105 -13.43 10.20 0.41
N LYS A 106 -13.68 9.05 1.03
CA LYS A 106 -14.95 8.75 1.72
C LYS A 106 -14.79 7.66 2.77
N ASN A 107 -15.86 7.41 3.52
CA ASN A 107 -15.92 6.29 4.45
C ASN A 107 -16.16 4.96 3.71
N PRO A 108 -15.72 3.82 4.26
CA PRO A 108 -16.04 2.49 3.73
C PRO A 108 -17.55 2.25 3.60
N ASP A 109 -17.99 1.86 2.40
CA ASP A 109 -19.38 1.50 2.10
C ASP A 109 -19.45 0.04 1.63
N PRO A 110 -20.14 -0.86 2.35
CA PRO A 110 -20.31 -2.26 1.94
C PRO A 110 -21.02 -2.44 0.60
N ASN A 111 -21.89 -1.51 0.22
CA ASN A 111 -22.52 -1.54 -1.11
C ASN A 111 -21.54 -1.27 -2.24
N GLU A 112 -20.36 -0.78 -1.94
CA GLU A 112 -19.30 -0.49 -2.90
C GLU A 112 -18.16 -1.52 -2.81
N TYR A 113 -17.54 -1.70 -1.64
CA TYR A 113 -16.38 -2.58 -1.56
C TYR A 113 -16.72 -4.06 -1.73
N ILE A 114 -17.92 -4.52 -1.34
CA ILE A 114 -18.30 -5.92 -1.52
C ILE A 114 -18.32 -6.31 -3.00
N PRO A 115 -19.06 -5.61 -3.88
CA PRO A 115 -19.03 -5.90 -5.32
C PRO A 115 -17.63 -5.83 -5.93
N ILE A 116 -16.81 -4.85 -5.55
CA ILE A 116 -15.43 -4.73 -6.05
C ILE A 116 -14.62 -5.98 -5.69
N VAL A 117 -14.64 -6.41 -4.44
CA VAL A 117 -13.87 -7.57 -3.97
C VAL A 117 -14.37 -8.87 -4.58
N GLU A 118 -15.68 -9.04 -4.75
CA GLU A 118 -16.26 -10.27 -5.34
C GLU A 118 -15.99 -10.37 -6.84
N ASN A 119 -15.88 -9.25 -7.54
CA ASN A 119 -15.65 -9.24 -8.99
C ASN A 119 -14.15 -9.27 -9.36
N TRP A 120 -13.27 -8.71 -8.53
CA TRP A 120 -11.88 -8.44 -8.91
C TRP A 120 -10.86 -9.13 -7.99
N HIS A 121 -10.58 -10.40 -8.27
CA HIS A 121 -9.64 -11.22 -7.47
C HIS A 121 -8.16 -10.84 -7.64
N CYS A 122 -7.84 -9.93 -8.56
CA CYS A 122 -6.51 -9.34 -8.69
C CYS A 122 -6.18 -8.38 -7.55
N ILE A 123 -7.15 -7.84 -6.81
CA ILE A 123 -6.91 -6.96 -5.67
C ILE A 123 -6.30 -7.79 -4.54
N LYS A 124 -5.10 -7.41 -4.09
CA LYS A 124 -4.35 -8.12 -3.05
C LYS A 124 -4.03 -7.28 -1.83
N ARG A 125 -4.13 -5.98 -1.96
CA ARG A 125 -3.92 -5.04 -0.87
C ARG A 125 -4.90 -3.87 -1.00
N TRP A 126 -5.44 -3.43 0.13
CA TRP A 126 -6.30 -2.26 0.20
C TRP A 126 -6.05 -1.48 1.48
N ASP A 127 -5.74 -0.20 1.31
CA ASP A 127 -5.40 0.71 2.40
C ASP A 127 -6.63 1.46 2.88
N ALA A 128 -6.72 1.69 4.19
CA ALA A 128 -7.76 2.51 4.78
C ALA A 128 -7.31 3.19 6.08
N ALA A 129 -8.00 4.27 6.43
CA ALA A 129 -7.89 4.92 7.73
C ALA A 129 -8.80 4.20 8.73
N PRO A 130 -8.26 3.53 9.75
CA PRO A 130 -9.04 2.65 10.60
C PRO A 130 -10.03 3.37 11.53
N GLU A 131 -9.80 4.63 11.85
CA GLU A 131 -10.69 5.44 12.68
C GLU A 131 -12.01 5.82 11.98
N LEU A 132 -12.13 5.58 10.68
CA LEU A 132 -13.33 5.93 9.92
C LEU A 132 -14.52 5.03 10.28
N PRO A 133 -15.75 5.58 10.28
CA PRO A 133 -16.94 4.76 10.38
C PRO A 133 -16.98 3.64 9.33
N GLY A 134 -17.16 2.40 9.76
CA GLY A 134 -17.20 1.24 8.88
C GLY A 134 -15.85 0.57 8.59
N ALA A 135 -14.72 1.19 8.97
CA ALA A 135 -13.38 0.68 8.64
C ALA A 135 -13.09 -0.69 9.29
N MET A 136 -13.60 -0.96 10.50
CA MET A 136 -13.40 -2.25 11.15
C MET A 136 -14.15 -3.39 10.44
N GLN A 137 -15.36 -3.13 9.95
CA GLN A 137 -16.13 -4.09 9.15
C GLN A 137 -15.47 -4.33 7.80
N PHE A 138 -14.99 -3.27 7.17
CA PHE A 138 -14.22 -3.34 5.93
C PHE A 138 -12.97 -4.21 6.10
N GLY A 139 -12.13 -3.93 7.11
CA GLY A 139 -10.92 -4.70 7.38
C GLY A 139 -11.20 -6.19 7.56
N LYS A 140 -12.18 -6.56 8.42
CA LYS A 140 -12.60 -7.96 8.61
C LYS A 140 -13.08 -8.61 7.32
N TYR A 141 -13.80 -7.88 6.48
CA TYR A 141 -14.32 -8.42 5.24
C TYR A 141 -13.19 -8.72 4.25
N ILE A 142 -12.33 -7.74 3.96
CA ILE A 142 -11.28 -7.91 2.96
C ILE A 142 -10.22 -8.93 3.38
N THR A 143 -9.85 -8.96 4.66
CA THR A 143 -8.90 -9.96 5.18
C THR A 143 -9.48 -11.36 5.16
N GLY A 144 -10.80 -11.52 5.39
CA GLY A 144 -11.51 -12.77 5.18
C GLY A 144 -11.52 -13.27 3.73
N LYS A 145 -11.21 -12.40 2.76
CA LYS A 145 -11.04 -12.71 1.34
C LYS A 145 -9.57 -12.86 0.93
N GLY A 146 -8.64 -12.79 1.87
CA GLY A 146 -7.20 -12.91 1.63
C GLY A 146 -6.56 -11.65 1.04
N ILE A 147 -7.20 -10.49 1.21
CA ILE A 147 -6.65 -9.17 0.82
C ILE A 147 -5.98 -8.58 2.06
N LEU A 148 -4.76 -8.07 1.91
CA LEU A 148 -4.04 -7.36 2.97
C LEU A 148 -4.72 -6.02 3.26
N ALA A 149 -5.20 -5.86 4.49
CA ALA A 149 -5.66 -4.58 4.99
C ALA A 149 -4.49 -3.79 5.58
N SER A 150 -4.27 -2.57 5.10
CA SER A 150 -3.18 -1.69 5.56
C SER A 150 -3.73 -0.39 6.13
N VAL A 151 -3.05 0.12 7.15
CA VAL A 151 -3.31 1.43 7.76
C VAL A 151 -2.62 2.51 6.92
N ALA A 152 -3.37 3.49 6.42
CA ALA A 152 -2.85 4.58 5.61
C ALA A 152 -3.65 5.88 5.79
N HIS A 153 -3.02 7.04 5.55
CA HIS A 153 -3.68 8.35 5.53
C HIS A 153 -4.69 8.55 6.67
N THR A 154 -4.21 8.46 7.89
CA THR A 154 -5.01 8.27 9.10
C THR A 154 -4.62 9.23 10.21
N GLN A 155 -5.54 9.53 11.11
CA GLN A 155 -5.29 10.18 12.40
C GLN A 155 -5.52 9.22 13.59
N ALA A 156 -5.53 7.92 13.33
CA ALA A 156 -5.75 6.89 14.35
C ALA A 156 -4.78 7.01 15.53
N GLU A 157 -5.30 6.85 16.72
CA GLU A 157 -4.57 6.74 17.98
C GLU A 157 -4.47 5.28 18.42
N PHE A 158 -3.90 5.00 19.59
CA PHE A 158 -3.58 3.64 20.01
C PHE A 158 -4.78 2.69 20.02
N GLU A 159 -5.92 3.13 20.56
CA GLU A 159 -7.11 2.28 20.62
C GLU A 159 -7.71 1.98 19.23
N ASP A 160 -7.61 2.93 18.30
CA ASP A 160 -8.01 2.72 16.91
C ASP A 160 -7.12 1.66 16.26
N ILE A 161 -5.78 1.80 16.41
CA ILE A 161 -4.80 0.85 15.86
C ILE A 161 -4.94 -0.53 16.48
N ARG A 162 -5.11 -0.63 17.80
CA ARG A 162 -5.34 -1.90 18.49
C ARG A 162 -6.59 -2.62 17.95
N THR A 163 -7.69 -1.87 17.84
CA THR A 163 -8.95 -2.42 17.32
C THR A 163 -8.84 -2.80 15.83
N ALA A 164 -8.11 -1.99 15.05
CA ALA A 164 -7.82 -2.28 13.65
C ALA A 164 -7.01 -3.56 13.49
N TYR A 165 -6.00 -3.77 14.33
CA TYR A 165 -5.22 -5.00 14.32
C TYR A 165 -6.10 -6.23 14.57
N GLU A 166 -7.02 -6.17 15.53
CA GLU A 166 -8.02 -7.21 15.79
C GLU A 166 -8.98 -7.40 14.61
N ALA A 167 -9.17 -6.38 13.80
CA ALA A 167 -9.98 -6.42 12.57
C ALA A 167 -9.20 -6.86 11.33
N GLY A 168 -7.90 -7.18 11.48
CA GLY A 168 -7.07 -7.73 10.41
C GLY A 168 -6.14 -6.74 9.71
N TYR A 169 -6.04 -5.49 10.17
CA TYR A 169 -5.03 -4.55 9.67
C TYR A 169 -3.67 -4.90 10.24
N THR A 170 -2.81 -5.48 9.42
CA THR A 170 -1.51 -6.00 9.87
C THR A 170 -0.31 -5.30 9.24
N HIS A 171 -0.56 -4.26 8.46
CA HIS A 171 0.46 -3.51 7.75
C HIS A 171 0.23 -2.00 7.88
N ALA A 172 1.30 -1.21 7.79
CA ALA A 172 1.23 0.25 7.72
C ALA A 172 1.93 0.75 6.46
N THR A 173 1.18 1.43 5.63
CA THR A 173 1.58 2.01 4.36
C THR A 173 2.48 3.22 4.59
N HIS A 174 3.54 3.38 3.80
CA HIS A 174 4.50 4.49 3.82
C HIS A 174 4.68 5.14 5.20
N PHE A 175 5.02 4.29 6.17
CA PHE A 175 5.13 4.61 7.59
C PHE A 175 5.83 5.95 7.85
N TYR A 176 5.31 6.77 8.73
CA TYR A 176 5.60 8.18 8.98
C TYR A 176 4.94 9.19 8.02
N ASN A 177 4.47 8.79 6.84
CA ASN A 177 3.84 9.71 5.90
C ASN A 177 2.33 9.65 6.03
N ALA A 178 1.67 10.81 5.97
CA ALA A 178 0.23 10.98 6.13
C ALA A 178 -0.34 10.29 7.40
N MET A 179 0.42 10.33 8.49
CA MET A 179 0.01 9.85 9.81
C MET A 179 0.70 10.66 10.91
N PRO A 180 0.01 10.99 12.04
CA PRO A 180 0.60 11.76 13.12
C PRO A 180 1.56 10.89 13.96
N GLY A 181 2.62 11.53 14.43
CA GLY A 181 3.41 11.06 15.56
C GLY A 181 2.95 11.72 16.87
N PHE A 182 3.76 11.52 17.94
CA PHE A 182 3.55 12.13 19.24
C PHE A 182 3.29 13.63 19.13
N HIS A 183 2.18 14.09 19.69
CA HIS A 183 1.73 15.45 19.52
C HIS A 183 1.07 16.03 20.77
N LYS A 184 0.78 17.33 20.73
CA LYS A 184 0.09 18.06 21.79
C LYS A 184 -1.26 18.56 21.31
N ARG A 185 -2.33 18.29 22.08
CA ARG A 185 -3.64 18.92 21.92
C ARG A 185 -3.95 19.72 23.18
N ARG A 186 -4.03 21.04 23.06
CA ARG A 186 -4.12 21.98 24.18
C ARG A 186 -2.94 21.74 25.15
N GLU A 187 -3.21 21.37 26.42
CA GLU A 187 -2.19 21.12 27.45
C GLU A 187 -1.76 19.66 27.55
N TYR A 188 -2.44 18.74 26.89
CA TYR A 188 -2.20 17.31 27.00
C TYR A 188 -1.34 16.77 25.86
N LYS A 189 -0.59 15.74 26.16
CA LYS A 189 0.22 14.97 25.21
C LYS A 189 -0.54 13.73 24.78
N TYR A 190 -0.39 13.39 23.52
CA TYR A 190 -1.03 12.21 22.90
C TYR A 190 0.00 11.49 22.05
N GLU A 191 -0.11 10.17 22.03
CA GLU A 191 0.52 9.34 21.02
C GLU A 191 -0.17 9.59 19.68
N GLY A 192 0.58 9.34 18.58
CA GLY A 192 0.00 9.31 17.25
C GLY A 192 -0.04 7.89 16.71
N THR A 193 -0.40 7.79 15.45
CA THR A 193 -0.40 6.52 14.71
C THR A 193 0.96 5.86 14.71
N VAL A 194 2.03 6.66 14.59
CA VAL A 194 3.42 6.16 14.54
C VAL A 194 3.78 5.37 15.81
N GLU A 195 3.59 5.97 16.97
CA GLU A 195 3.90 5.31 18.26
C GLU A 195 2.99 4.10 18.48
N SER A 196 1.74 4.21 18.10
CA SER A 196 0.75 3.12 18.20
C SER A 196 1.17 1.90 17.38
N ILE A 197 1.61 2.09 16.14
CA ILE A 197 2.10 1.01 15.28
C ILE A 197 3.41 0.41 15.80
N TYR A 198 4.29 1.21 16.43
CA TYR A 198 5.48 0.66 17.06
C TYR A 198 5.17 -0.29 18.23
N LEU A 199 4.07 -0.05 18.96
CA LEU A 199 3.63 -0.91 20.07
C LEU A 199 2.92 -2.19 19.60
N MET A 200 2.56 -2.28 18.32
CA MET A 200 1.98 -3.50 17.74
C MET A 200 3.12 -4.36 17.15
N ASP A 201 3.65 -5.27 17.94
CA ASP A 201 4.86 -6.05 17.61
C ASP A 201 4.77 -6.78 16.26
N ASP A 202 3.61 -7.32 15.92
CA ASP A 202 3.42 -8.13 14.71
C ASP A 202 2.95 -7.34 13.48
N MET A 203 2.69 -6.03 13.61
CA MET A 203 2.42 -5.19 12.45
C MET A 203 3.70 -4.94 11.66
N THR A 204 3.62 -5.17 10.36
CA THR A 204 4.68 -4.81 9.40
C THR A 204 4.54 -3.36 8.94
N VAL A 205 5.62 -2.76 8.51
CA VAL A 205 5.64 -1.39 7.99
C VAL A 205 6.39 -1.33 6.66
N GLU A 206 5.92 -0.52 5.73
CA GLU A 206 6.73 -0.10 4.59
C GLU A 206 7.27 1.32 4.81
N VAL A 207 8.43 1.61 4.28
CA VAL A 207 9.06 2.93 4.37
C VAL A 207 9.50 3.43 3.01
N VAL A 208 9.30 4.71 2.75
CA VAL A 208 9.81 5.37 1.54
C VAL A 208 11.25 5.79 1.81
N ALA A 209 12.19 4.98 1.33
CA ALA A 209 13.64 5.13 1.62
C ALA A 209 14.39 5.92 0.53
N ASP A 210 13.72 6.89 -0.10
CA ASP A 210 14.27 7.71 -1.19
C ASP A 210 15.21 8.85 -0.72
N GLY A 211 15.40 8.99 0.60
CA GLY A 211 16.21 10.04 1.20
C GLY A 211 15.49 11.39 1.34
N ILE A 212 14.21 11.48 0.96
CA ILE A 212 13.39 12.69 1.00
C ILE A 212 12.25 12.54 2.01
N HIS A 213 11.42 11.49 1.87
CA HIS A 213 10.22 11.27 2.69
C HIS A 213 10.54 10.87 4.13
N VAL A 214 11.55 10.03 4.32
CA VAL A 214 11.97 9.59 5.66
C VAL A 214 13.47 9.80 5.83
N PRO A 215 13.92 10.65 6.78
CA PRO A 215 15.35 10.90 6.96
C PRO A 215 16.08 9.65 7.49
N PRO A 216 17.39 9.50 7.20
CA PRO A 216 18.16 8.32 7.58
C PRO A 216 18.13 7.98 9.08
N THR A 217 18.02 8.98 9.95
CA THR A 217 17.90 8.78 11.40
C THR A 217 16.60 8.08 11.80
N ILE A 218 15.52 8.40 11.12
CA ILE A 218 14.21 7.75 11.32
C ILE A 218 14.21 6.35 10.72
N LEU A 219 14.78 6.14 9.53
CA LEU A 219 14.95 4.78 8.97
C LEU A 219 15.73 3.87 9.94
N ARG A 220 16.77 4.38 10.58
CA ARG A 220 17.52 3.65 11.61
C ARG A 220 16.67 3.34 12.86
N LEU A 221 15.76 4.25 13.24
CA LEU A 221 14.84 4.02 14.36
C LEU A 221 13.83 2.93 14.00
N VAL A 222 13.22 3.00 12.82
CA VAL A 222 12.31 1.96 12.31
C VAL A 222 13.00 0.60 12.35
N TYR A 223 14.19 0.50 11.74
CA TYR A 223 14.96 -0.74 11.73
C TYR A 223 15.28 -1.26 13.15
N LYS A 224 15.60 -0.36 14.08
CA LYS A 224 15.94 -0.73 15.46
C LYS A 224 14.74 -1.31 16.21
N ILE A 225 13.53 -0.84 15.94
CA ILE A 225 12.30 -1.26 16.65
C ILE A 225 11.64 -2.43 15.93
N LYS A 226 11.45 -2.34 14.63
CA LYS A 226 10.73 -3.35 13.82
C LYS A 226 11.66 -4.49 13.32
N GLY A 227 12.96 -4.25 13.19
CA GLY A 227 13.90 -5.23 12.65
C GLY A 227 13.79 -5.36 11.14
N VAL A 228 14.25 -6.49 10.61
CA VAL A 228 14.24 -6.80 9.16
C VAL A 228 13.01 -7.58 8.70
N GLU A 229 12.26 -8.14 9.63
CA GLU A 229 11.14 -9.04 9.35
C GLU A 229 9.78 -8.31 9.35
N ARG A 230 9.77 -7.05 9.80
CA ARG A 230 8.51 -6.35 10.00
C ARG A 230 8.44 -4.95 9.38
#